data_209af390424cd5db263f5c3ca96fce2c
#
_entry.id   209af390424cd5db263f5c3ca96fce2c
#
_cell.length_a   1.000
_cell.length_b   1.000
_cell.length_c   1.000
_cell.angle_alpha   90.00
_cell.angle_beta   90.00
_cell.angle_gamma   90.00
#
_symmetry.space_group_name_H-M   'P 1'
#
loop_
_entity.id
_entity.type
_entity.pdbx_description
1 polymer ?
#
loop_
_entity_poly.entity_id
_entity_poly.type
_entity_poly.pdbx_seq_one_letter_code
_entity_poly.pdbx_strand_id
1 'polypeptide(L)'
;MFRGEIINTSEGRAVLHTALRNLEGAPIYVNKLDVMPSILHTLEKMKVFSDRVRSGQFSGQGGTITDVVNIGIGGSDLGPAMVVKALAPYHDGPNCHFISNVDGSHIHDVLSKLTPEKTLVIVASKTFTTAETMKNAKMCKFFVFFQLHSNCIPTAFQLHSNCIPAVS
;
A
#
# COMPACT_ATOMS: atom_id res chain seq x y z
N MET A 1 -23.77 -1.73 -6.63
CA MET A 1 -22.38 -2.23 -6.69
C MET A 1 -22.02 -2.71 -8.10
N PHE A 2 -22.67 -3.75 -8.65
CA PHE A 2 -22.31 -4.34 -9.96
C PHE A 2 -22.50 -3.42 -11.17
N ARG A 3 -23.34 -2.39 -11.06
CA ARG A 3 -23.65 -1.44 -12.15
C ARG A 3 -22.99 -0.07 -11.97
N GLY A 4 -22.08 0.09 -11.03
CA GLY A 4 -21.42 1.37 -10.75
C GLY A 4 -22.32 2.44 -10.10
N GLU A 5 -23.46 2.05 -9.55
CA GLU A 5 -24.39 2.96 -8.88
C GLU A 5 -23.75 3.56 -7.61
N ILE A 6 -24.07 4.82 -7.33
CA ILE A 6 -23.59 5.55 -6.14
C ILE A 6 -24.39 5.07 -4.93
N ILE A 7 -23.96 3.99 -4.29
CA ILE A 7 -24.63 3.38 -3.13
C ILE A 7 -23.94 3.70 -1.79
N ASN A 8 -22.74 4.25 -1.81
CA ASN A 8 -22.10 4.80 -0.62
C ASN A 8 -22.59 6.25 -0.42
N THR A 9 -23.69 6.39 0.28
CA THR A 9 -24.35 7.69 0.49
C THR A 9 -23.55 8.63 1.40
N SER A 10 -22.74 8.10 2.31
CA SER A 10 -21.93 8.92 3.23
C SER A 10 -20.78 9.64 2.55
N GLU A 11 -20.26 9.08 1.47
CA GLU A 11 -19.15 9.67 0.71
C GLU A 11 -19.55 10.09 -0.71
N GLY A 12 -20.80 9.87 -1.12
CA GLY A 12 -21.28 10.16 -2.46
C GLY A 12 -20.58 9.36 -3.57
N ARG A 13 -20.19 8.10 -3.30
CA ARG A 13 -19.35 7.29 -4.21
C ARG A 13 -20.00 5.99 -4.62
N ALA A 14 -19.63 5.51 -5.80
CA ALA A 14 -19.86 4.13 -6.20
C ALA A 14 -19.01 3.17 -5.36
N VAL A 15 -19.51 1.95 -5.15
CA VAL A 15 -18.78 0.86 -4.48
C VAL A 15 -18.33 -0.12 -5.57
N LEU A 16 -17.02 -0.14 -5.83
CA LEU A 16 -16.44 -0.80 -7.01
C LEU A 16 -15.61 -2.05 -6.65
N HIS A 17 -15.89 -2.72 -5.54
CA HIS A 17 -15.18 -3.95 -5.15
C HIS A 17 -15.23 -5.05 -6.20
N THR A 18 -16.34 -5.15 -6.94
CA THR A 18 -16.51 -6.11 -8.05
C THR A 18 -15.70 -5.71 -9.27
N ALA A 19 -15.55 -4.41 -9.54
CA ALA A 19 -14.73 -3.91 -10.63
C ALA A 19 -13.24 -4.25 -10.44
N LEU A 20 -12.73 -4.15 -9.21
CA LEU A 20 -11.36 -4.55 -8.87
C LEU A 20 -11.06 -6.03 -9.08
N ARG A 21 -12.09 -6.87 -9.25
CA ARG A 21 -11.98 -8.32 -9.46
C ARG A 21 -12.42 -8.74 -10.86
N ASN A 22 -12.77 -7.77 -11.69
CA ASN A 22 -13.17 -7.99 -13.09
C ASN A 22 -11.94 -7.99 -13.99
N LEU A 23 -11.19 -9.09 -13.97
CA LEU A 23 -9.96 -9.22 -14.76
C LEU A 23 -10.22 -9.38 -16.26
N GLU A 24 -11.43 -9.72 -16.67
CA GLU A 24 -11.83 -9.81 -18.07
C GLU A 24 -12.00 -8.44 -18.73
N GLY A 25 -12.11 -7.38 -17.91
CA GLY A 25 -12.16 -6.01 -18.40
C GLY A 25 -13.51 -5.59 -18.99
N ALA A 26 -14.59 -6.35 -18.77
CA ALA A 26 -15.92 -5.93 -19.18
C ALA A 26 -16.25 -4.54 -18.61
N PRO A 27 -16.79 -3.60 -19.41
CA PRO A 27 -16.93 -2.20 -18.99
C PRO A 27 -17.89 -2.05 -17.81
N ILE A 28 -17.50 -1.21 -16.86
CA ILE A 28 -18.33 -0.79 -15.72
C ILE A 28 -18.40 0.73 -15.70
N TYR A 29 -19.61 1.26 -15.81
CA TYR A 29 -19.81 2.68 -15.95
C TYR A 29 -20.18 3.35 -14.61
N VAL A 30 -19.46 4.41 -14.26
CA VAL A 30 -19.82 5.34 -13.17
C VAL A 30 -19.98 6.71 -13.80
N ASN A 31 -21.15 7.35 -13.64
CA ASN A 31 -21.45 8.64 -14.26
C ASN A 31 -21.13 8.66 -15.77
N LYS A 32 -21.49 7.60 -16.49
CA LYS A 32 -21.25 7.40 -17.93
C LYS A 32 -19.77 7.22 -18.33
N LEU A 33 -18.84 7.19 -17.38
CA LEU A 33 -17.42 6.93 -17.63
C LEU A 33 -17.12 5.45 -17.37
N ASP A 34 -16.48 4.78 -18.30
CA ASP A 34 -15.95 3.43 -18.08
C ASP A 34 -14.73 3.52 -17.15
N VAL A 35 -14.84 2.89 -15.96
CA VAL A 35 -13.78 2.91 -14.93
C VAL A 35 -12.75 1.78 -15.11
N MET A 36 -13.07 0.77 -15.94
CA MET A 36 -12.22 -0.42 -16.08
C MET A 36 -10.81 -0.13 -16.62
N PRO A 37 -10.62 0.72 -17.65
CA PRO A 37 -9.28 1.03 -18.15
C PRO A 37 -8.35 1.57 -17.06
N SER A 38 -8.84 2.45 -16.21
CA SER A 38 -8.06 3.02 -15.11
C SER A 38 -7.73 1.98 -14.02
N ILE A 39 -8.68 1.11 -13.71
CA ILE A 39 -8.49 0.03 -12.74
C ILE A 39 -7.42 -0.96 -13.25
N LEU A 40 -7.54 -1.43 -14.49
CA LEU A 40 -6.59 -2.37 -15.08
C LEU A 40 -5.18 -1.76 -15.18
N HIS A 41 -5.09 -0.50 -15.58
CA HIS A 41 -3.80 0.21 -15.61
C HIS A 41 -3.14 0.28 -14.22
N THR A 42 -3.93 0.51 -13.18
CA THR A 42 -3.42 0.54 -11.80
C THR A 42 -2.95 -0.84 -11.33
N LEU A 43 -3.72 -1.89 -11.61
CA LEU A 43 -3.33 -3.26 -11.29
C LEU A 43 -2.04 -3.67 -11.99
N GLU A 44 -1.87 -3.28 -13.27
CA GLU A 44 -0.63 -3.53 -14.00
C GLU A 44 0.56 -2.77 -13.39
N LYS A 45 0.39 -1.52 -13.01
CA LYS A 45 1.43 -0.77 -12.28
C LYS A 45 1.84 -1.45 -10.97
N MET A 46 0.86 -1.95 -10.21
CA MET A 46 1.13 -2.67 -8.95
C MET A 46 1.92 -3.95 -9.24
N LYS A 47 1.52 -4.70 -10.26
CA LYS A 47 2.23 -5.92 -10.68
C LYS A 47 3.68 -5.61 -11.08
N VAL A 48 3.88 -4.67 -12.00
CA VAL A 48 5.22 -4.28 -12.47
C VAL A 48 6.10 -3.80 -11.31
N PHE A 49 5.57 -3.00 -10.39
CA PHE A 49 6.31 -2.55 -9.23
C PHE A 49 6.70 -3.72 -8.30
N SER A 50 5.75 -4.61 -8.03
CA SER A 50 5.99 -5.80 -7.21
C SER A 50 7.07 -6.70 -7.82
N ASP A 51 7.00 -6.96 -9.12
CA ASP A 51 7.99 -7.75 -9.85
C ASP A 51 9.39 -7.11 -9.80
N ARG A 52 9.48 -5.78 -9.91
CA ARG A 52 10.74 -5.04 -9.80
C ARG A 52 11.35 -5.11 -8.41
N VAL A 53 10.54 -5.05 -7.35
CA VAL A 53 11.01 -5.23 -5.97
C VAL A 53 11.52 -6.65 -5.77
N ARG A 54 10.76 -7.65 -6.18
CA ARG A 54 11.08 -9.07 -6.01
C ARG A 54 12.32 -9.51 -6.81
N SER A 55 12.49 -8.96 -8.01
CA SER A 55 13.68 -9.25 -8.87
C SER A 55 14.93 -8.46 -8.47
N GLY A 56 14.83 -7.52 -7.53
CA GLY A 56 15.93 -6.64 -7.15
C GLY A 56 16.22 -5.49 -8.13
N GLN A 57 15.42 -5.34 -9.20
CA GLN A 57 15.51 -4.19 -10.10
C GLN A 57 15.15 -2.87 -9.41
N PHE A 58 14.27 -2.94 -8.42
CA PHE A 58 14.03 -1.85 -7.49
C PHE A 58 14.77 -2.14 -6.20
N SER A 59 15.78 -1.34 -5.90
CA SER A 59 16.66 -1.51 -4.75
C SER A 59 16.67 -0.28 -3.87
N GLY A 60 16.95 -0.48 -2.58
CA GLY A 60 17.29 0.57 -1.65
C GLY A 60 18.77 0.97 -1.78
N GLN A 61 19.21 1.87 -0.93
CA GLN A 61 20.62 2.30 -0.92
C GLN A 61 21.59 1.18 -0.51
N GLY A 62 21.12 0.23 0.30
CA GLY A 62 21.89 -0.94 0.72
C GLY A 62 21.77 -2.14 -0.23
N GLY A 63 21.15 -1.96 -1.39
CA GLY A 63 20.92 -3.03 -2.38
C GLY A 63 19.48 -3.55 -2.39
N THR A 64 19.30 -4.83 -2.68
CA THR A 64 17.98 -5.46 -2.78
C THR A 64 17.13 -5.26 -1.52
N ILE A 65 15.85 -4.96 -1.71
CA ILE A 65 14.88 -4.84 -0.61
C ILE A 65 14.69 -6.21 0.03
N THR A 66 14.95 -6.28 1.31
CA THR A 66 14.77 -7.50 2.13
C THR A 66 13.52 -7.46 3.01
N ASP A 67 13.04 -6.25 3.29
CA ASP A 67 11.94 -6.03 4.22
C ASP A 67 10.95 -5.00 3.69
N VAL A 68 9.66 -5.24 3.92
CA VAL A 68 8.57 -4.33 3.59
C VAL A 68 7.76 -4.05 4.84
N VAL A 69 7.59 -2.78 5.20
CA VAL A 69 6.77 -2.35 6.33
C VAL A 69 5.47 -1.73 5.82
N ASN A 70 4.34 -2.36 6.11
CA ASN A 70 3.02 -1.81 5.82
C ASN A 70 2.53 -0.99 7.02
N ILE A 71 2.25 0.27 6.79
CA ILE A 71 1.64 1.20 7.76
C ILE A 71 0.20 1.44 7.36
N GLY A 72 -0.73 0.95 8.15
CA GLY A 72 -2.17 1.09 7.90
C GLY A 72 -2.96 0.69 9.13
N ILE A 73 -4.24 1.05 9.19
CA ILE A 73 -5.14 0.68 10.29
C ILE A 73 -6.43 0.08 9.74
N GLY A 74 -7.09 -0.77 10.51
CA GLY A 74 -8.31 -1.44 10.11
C GLY A 74 -8.14 -2.25 8.84
N GLY A 75 -8.92 -1.99 7.80
CA GLY A 75 -8.85 -2.70 6.51
C GLY A 75 -7.51 -2.55 5.76
N SER A 76 -6.76 -1.50 6.04
CA SER A 76 -5.43 -1.29 5.47
C SER A 76 -4.32 -2.07 6.19
N ASP A 77 -4.63 -2.73 7.30
CA ASP A 77 -3.75 -3.60 8.07
C ASP A 77 -4.22 -5.05 8.06
N LEU A 78 -5.45 -5.31 8.52
CA LEU A 78 -5.95 -6.65 8.81
C LEU A 78 -5.99 -7.57 7.58
N GLY A 79 -6.44 -7.05 6.44
CA GLY A 79 -6.48 -7.80 5.18
C GLY A 79 -5.08 -8.22 4.72
N PRO A 80 -4.15 -7.28 4.51
CA PRO A 80 -2.77 -7.59 4.15
C PRO A 80 -2.07 -8.52 5.14
N ALA A 81 -2.18 -8.28 6.46
CA ALA A 81 -1.58 -9.11 7.48
C ALA A 81 -2.12 -10.55 7.47
N MET A 82 -3.43 -10.70 7.27
CA MET A 82 -4.07 -12.01 7.15
C MET A 82 -3.53 -12.77 5.94
N VAL A 83 -3.46 -12.13 4.77
CA VAL A 83 -3.00 -12.77 3.53
C VAL A 83 -1.55 -13.20 3.65
N VAL A 84 -0.67 -12.34 4.18
CA VAL A 84 0.75 -12.69 4.38
C VAL A 84 0.91 -13.88 5.32
N LYS A 85 0.16 -13.92 6.42
CA LYS A 85 0.17 -15.07 7.34
C LYS A 85 -0.37 -16.35 6.70
N ALA A 86 -1.47 -16.26 5.97
CA ALA A 86 -2.09 -17.41 5.31
C ALA A 86 -1.19 -18.02 4.23
N LEU A 87 -0.43 -17.18 3.52
CA LEU A 87 0.45 -17.60 2.44
C LEU A 87 1.92 -17.80 2.88
N ALA A 88 2.20 -17.75 4.18
CA ALA A 88 3.56 -17.90 4.70
C ALA A 88 4.30 -19.15 4.18
N PRO A 89 3.67 -20.33 3.99
CA PRO A 89 4.35 -21.50 3.43
C PRO A 89 4.84 -21.32 1.98
N TYR A 90 4.32 -20.33 1.26
CA TYR A 90 4.66 -20.04 -0.14
C TYR A 90 5.50 -18.78 -0.28
N HIS A 91 6.01 -18.25 0.83
CA HIS A 91 6.76 -17.01 0.84
C HIS A 91 8.12 -17.17 0.13
N ASP A 92 8.36 -16.28 -0.84
CA ASP A 92 9.57 -16.27 -1.68
C ASP A 92 10.07 -14.84 -2.00
N GLY A 93 9.66 -13.86 -1.23
CA GLY A 93 9.98 -12.44 -1.41
C GLY A 93 10.49 -11.76 -0.14
N PRO A 94 10.45 -10.41 -0.08
CA PRO A 94 10.82 -9.65 1.12
C PRO A 94 9.94 -9.98 2.32
N ASN A 95 10.50 -9.95 3.52
CA ASN A 95 9.74 -10.12 4.76
C ASN A 95 8.73 -8.97 4.93
N CYS A 96 7.51 -9.30 5.34
CA CYS A 96 6.45 -8.32 5.52
C CYS A 96 6.19 -8.05 7.00
N HIS A 97 6.24 -6.78 7.38
CA HIS A 97 5.99 -6.27 8.72
C HIS A 97 4.79 -5.33 8.71
N PHE A 98 4.07 -5.24 9.82
CA PHE A 98 2.84 -4.47 9.91
C PHE A 98 2.88 -3.54 11.12
N ILE A 99 2.55 -2.26 10.90
CA ILE A 99 2.42 -1.23 11.94
C ILE A 99 1.03 -0.62 11.81
N SER A 100 0.15 -0.91 12.79
CA SER A 100 -1.24 -0.49 12.76
C SER A 100 -1.60 0.56 13.81
N ASN A 101 -1.23 0.33 15.06
CA ASN A 101 -1.58 1.22 16.17
C ASN A 101 -0.57 2.36 16.35
N VAL A 102 -1.02 3.46 16.95
CA VAL A 102 -0.15 4.54 17.43
C VAL A 102 0.45 4.14 18.76
N ASP A 103 1.41 3.24 18.69
CA ASP A 103 2.17 2.75 19.85
C ASP A 103 3.66 2.83 19.52
N GLY A 104 4.37 3.67 20.27
CA GLY A 104 5.81 3.87 20.09
C GLY A 104 6.62 2.62 20.33
N SER A 105 6.20 1.76 21.26
CA SER A 105 6.86 0.49 21.55
C SER A 105 6.73 -0.47 20.37
N HIS A 106 5.53 -0.61 19.81
CA HIS A 106 5.29 -1.45 18.63
C HIS A 106 6.12 -1.00 17.43
N ILE A 107 6.15 0.30 17.15
CA ILE A 107 6.96 0.85 16.05
C ILE A 107 8.45 0.56 16.29
N HIS A 108 8.92 0.79 17.52
CA HIS A 108 10.32 0.53 17.89
C HIS A 108 10.67 -0.95 17.72
N ASP A 109 9.82 -1.85 18.22
CA ASP A 109 10.04 -3.30 18.13
C ASP A 109 10.12 -3.82 16.69
N VAL A 110 9.36 -3.23 15.79
CA VAL A 110 9.44 -3.56 14.36
C VAL A 110 10.70 -2.97 13.75
N LEU A 111 10.91 -1.65 13.87
CA LEU A 111 11.96 -0.95 13.14
C LEU A 111 13.37 -1.27 13.63
N SER A 112 13.55 -1.54 14.94
CA SER A 112 14.87 -1.85 15.52
C SER A 112 15.53 -3.11 14.96
N LYS A 113 14.76 -3.98 14.32
CA LYS A 113 15.22 -5.24 13.71
C LYS A 113 15.53 -5.11 12.22
N LEU A 114 15.25 -3.96 11.62
CA LEU A 114 15.32 -3.75 10.19
C LEU A 114 16.55 -2.94 9.79
N THR A 115 17.02 -3.17 8.59
CA THR A 115 18.06 -2.35 7.95
C THR A 115 17.39 -1.30 7.07
N PRO A 116 17.41 -0.02 7.44
CA PRO A 116 16.67 1.04 6.73
C PRO A 116 16.96 1.10 5.23
N GLU A 117 18.22 0.90 4.85
CA GLU A 117 18.69 0.95 3.46
C GLU A 117 18.12 -0.15 2.58
N LYS A 118 17.58 -1.21 3.20
CA LYS A 118 16.98 -2.37 2.52
C LYS A 118 15.49 -2.53 2.83
N THR A 119 14.89 -1.53 3.47
CA THR A 119 13.49 -1.56 3.88
C THR A 119 12.63 -0.64 3.01
N LEU A 120 11.56 -1.21 2.45
CA LEU A 120 10.52 -0.48 1.74
C LEU A 120 9.36 -0.19 2.70
N VAL A 121 8.94 1.07 2.78
CA VAL A 121 7.77 1.47 3.59
C VAL A 121 6.58 1.73 2.69
N ILE A 122 5.46 1.05 2.94
CA ILE A 122 4.17 1.25 2.30
C ILE A 122 3.24 1.96 3.28
N VAL A 123 2.72 3.11 2.90
CA VAL A 123 1.70 3.82 3.68
C VAL A 123 0.34 3.60 3.02
N ALA A 124 -0.50 2.79 3.67
CA ALA A 124 -1.82 2.40 3.17
C ALA A 124 -2.92 3.17 3.91
N SER A 125 -3.58 4.09 3.21
CA SER A 125 -4.73 4.84 3.73
C SER A 125 -5.67 5.23 2.60
N LYS A 126 -6.98 5.13 2.83
CA LYS A 126 -7.98 5.51 1.84
C LYS A 126 -7.99 7.01 1.55
N THR A 127 -7.83 7.84 2.56
CA THR A 127 -7.96 9.30 2.46
C THR A 127 -6.65 10.05 2.75
N PHE A 128 -5.63 9.38 3.26
CA PHE A 128 -4.40 9.97 3.79
C PHE A 128 -4.64 11.05 4.88
N THR A 129 -5.78 10.94 5.58
CA THR A 129 -6.16 11.80 6.70
C THR A 129 -6.24 11.06 8.03
N THR A 130 -6.07 9.72 8.02
CA THR A 130 -6.08 8.90 9.24
C THR A 130 -4.89 9.28 10.12
N ALA A 131 -5.17 9.89 11.27
CA ALA A 131 -4.15 10.49 12.12
C ALA A 131 -3.08 9.49 12.59
N GLU A 132 -3.49 8.27 12.95
CA GLU A 132 -2.61 7.19 13.38
C GLU A 132 -1.66 6.76 12.26
N THR A 133 -2.19 6.54 11.07
CA THR A 133 -1.39 6.17 9.89
C THR A 133 -0.37 7.25 9.56
N MET A 134 -0.80 8.52 9.57
CA MET A 134 0.10 9.64 9.26
C MET A 134 1.17 9.84 10.33
N LYS A 135 0.85 9.63 11.59
CA LYS A 135 1.81 9.72 12.70
C LYS A 135 2.86 8.61 12.58
N ASN A 136 2.43 7.36 12.36
CA ASN A 136 3.34 6.23 12.16
C ASN A 136 4.23 6.44 10.92
N ALA A 137 3.67 6.93 9.82
CA ALA A 137 4.43 7.24 8.60
C ALA A 137 5.52 8.29 8.85
N LYS A 138 5.21 9.34 9.63
CA LYS A 138 6.20 10.35 10.03
C LYS A 138 7.31 9.75 10.89
N MET A 139 6.98 8.88 11.82
CA MET A 139 7.97 8.19 12.67
C MET A 139 8.88 7.28 11.83
N CYS A 140 8.32 6.50 10.92
CA CYS A 140 9.12 5.67 10.02
C CYS A 140 10.02 6.52 9.10
N LYS A 141 9.52 7.64 8.57
CA LYS A 141 10.35 8.58 7.80
C LYS A 141 11.52 9.10 8.64
N PHE A 142 11.29 9.44 9.89
CA PHE A 142 12.33 9.92 10.80
C PHE A 142 13.38 8.83 11.08
N PHE A 143 12.96 7.60 11.34
CA PHE A 143 13.83 6.45 11.51
C PHE A 143 14.77 6.25 10.32
N VAL A 144 14.22 6.24 9.12
CA VAL A 144 14.99 6.07 7.89
C VAL A 144 15.91 7.27 7.66
N PHE A 145 15.44 8.51 7.88
CA PHE A 145 16.23 9.73 7.68
C PHE A 145 17.39 9.87 8.69
N PHE A 146 17.19 9.49 9.95
CA PHE A 146 18.21 9.64 10.98
C PHE A 146 19.35 8.62 10.86
N GLN A 147 19.08 7.45 10.29
CA GLN A 147 20.11 6.43 10.06
C GLN A 147 20.85 6.61 8.72
N LEU A 148 20.26 7.31 7.77
CA LEU A 148 20.83 7.53 6.44
C LEU A 148 21.47 8.91 6.32
N HIS A 149 22.40 9.33 7.14
CA HIS A 149 23.14 10.60 6.96
C HIS A 149 22.80 11.37 5.67
N SER A 150 21.85 12.28 5.77
CA SER A 150 21.62 13.53 5.00
C SER A 150 21.36 13.55 3.49
N ASN A 151 21.40 12.50 2.70
CA ASN A 151 21.31 12.69 1.24
C ASN A 151 20.31 11.83 0.45
N CYS A 152 19.43 11.05 1.06
CA CYS A 152 18.43 10.31 0.29
C CYS A 152 17.08 10.17 1.02
N ILE A 153 16.04 10.50 0.30
CA ILE A 153 14.65 10.23 0.69
C ILE A 153 14.37 8.76 0.39
N PRO A 154 14.06 7.91 1.38
CA PRO A 154 13.59 6.57 1.09
C PRO A 154 12.30 6.65 0.30
N THR A 155 12.18 5.83 -0.69
CA THR A 155 11.00 5.78 -1.55
C THR A 155 9.83 5.21 -0.75
N ALA A 156 9.04 6.08 -0.12
CA ALA A 156 7.75 5.70 0.41
C ALA A 156 6.80 5.51 -0.78
N PHE A 157 6.35 4.31 -1.03
CA PHE A 157 5.32 4.06 -2.02
C PHE A 157 3.96 4.40 -1.41
N GLN A 158 3.38 5.49 -1.89
CA GLN A 158 2.08 5.97 -1.45
C GLN A 158 0.99 5.32 -2.29
N LEU A 159 0.32 4.30 -1.73
CA LEU A 159 -0.91 3.77 -2.31
C LEU A 159 -2.06 4.75 -2.00
N HIS A 160 -2.29 5.67 -2.91
CA HIS A 160 -3.46 6.53 -2.88
C HIS A 160 -4.72 5.73 -3.23
N SER A 161 -5.81 5.92 -2.50
CA SER A 161 -7.14 5.41 -2.86
C SER A 161 -7.67 5.96 -4.20
N ASN A 162 -7.01 6.96 -4.75
CA ASN A 162 -7.23 7.46 -6.11
C ASN A 162 -6.77 6.48 -7.21
N CYS A 163 -6.47 5.24 -6.85
CA CYS A 163 -6.41 4.14 -7.82
C CYS A 163 -7.77 3.86 -8.48
N ILE A 164 -8.85 4.39 -7.91
CA ILE A 164 -10.15 4.55 -8.58
C ILE A 164 -10.29 6.05 -8.79
N PRO A 165 -10.35 6.56 -10.04
CA PRO A 165 -10.54 7.98 -10.27
C PRO A 165 -11.74 8.46 -9.47
N ALA A 166 -11.56 9.53 -8.68
CA ALA A 166 -12.68 10.27 -8.18
C ALA A 166 -13.37 10.84 -9.42
N VAL A 167 -14.45 10.21 -9.83
CA VAL A 167 -15.34 10.78 -10.84
C VAL A 167 -16.06 11.91 -10.12
N SER A 168 -15.50 13.11 -10.28
CA SER A 168 -16.11 14.38 -9.85
C SER A 168 -17.32 14.70 -10.71
#